data_142c4a6c4324e73c27039042348a0797
#
_entry.id   142c4a6c4324e73c27039042348a0797
#
_cell.length_a   1.000
_cell.length_b   1.000
_cell.length_c   1.000
_cell.angle_alpha   90.00
_cell.angle_beta   90.00
_cell.angle_gamma   90.00
#
_symmetry.space_group_name_H-M   'P 1'
#
loop_
_entity.id
_entity.type
_entity.pdbx_description
1 polymer ?
#
loop_
_entity_poly.entity_id
_entity_poly.type
_entity_poly.pdbx_seq_one_letter_code
_entity_poly.pdbx_strand_id
1 'polypeptide(L)'
;MVRTSIRLPRTMVRLLALLTVVLGVLAAPAHRAQGATPFKILAFYDGTYDAAHISFVHEANAWFPQQAAANGYSYTATNDWSQLNTANLAKYQVVMFLDNYPQTAAQRSAFQTYMNNGGAWMGFHVSAYNDQTPSDWSWYHETFLGTGTFRSNTWGPTSETLRIEDPNHPATAGLPPTITSSVSEWYSWQHDLRQNPDIDILASMDQSTFPVGTDPDQSWYSGYYPIVWSNRNYKMIYNNFGHNAMDYATNTTLSSTFGSAEQNKLLLQGLRWLGGASGPVTPPPGGGSGAIKGIGGKCVDVAGANSANGTAVQLYDCNGTGAQTWTAGSDGTLRALGKCLDVTAAGTANGTKVQLYDCNGTGSQIWRGGGDGSLVNPQSGKCLDATGQSSANGTRLQIWSCTGSANQTWTLPS
;
A
#
# COMPACT_ATOMS: atom_id res chain seq x y z
N MET A 1 -58.03 77.97 31.88
CA MET A 1 -59.46 77.83 31.64
C MET A 1 -59.69 77.01 30.42
N VAL A 2 -60.69 76.13 30.47
CA VAL A 2 -61.32 75.27 29.49
C VAL A 2 -60.66 73.91 29.32
N ARG A 3 -61.25 72.93 29.96
CA ARG A 3 -61.18 71.49 29.72
C ARG A 3 -61.98 71.19 28.45
N THR A 4 -61.43 70.33 27.58
CA THR A 4 -62.28 69.61 26.61
C THR A 4 -61.83 68.18 26.57
N SER A 5 -62.67 67.31 27.06
CA SER A 5 -62.59 65.87 26.99
C SER A 5 -63.18 65.40 25.71
N ILE A 6 -62.44 64.53 24.97
CA ILE A 6 -62.99 63.79 23.83
C ILE A 6 -62.88 62.29 24.13
N ARG A 7 -64.02 61.63 23.99
CA ARG A 7 -64.28 60.21 24.24
C ARG A 7 -63.75 59.35 23.11
N LEU A 8 -63.14 58.23 23.45
CA LEU A 8 -62.88 57.12 22.56
C LEU A 8 -64.16 56.35 22.21
N PRO A 9 -64.27 55.82 20.96
CA PRO A 9 -65.16 54.71 20.70
C PRO A 9 -64.44 53.39 20.81
N ARG A 10 -65.10 52.45 21.46
CA ARG A 10 -64.81 51.02 21.47
C ARG A 10 -65.06 50.44 20.06
N THR A 11 -64.17 49.55 19.60
CA THR A 11 -64.38 48.23 19.04
C THR A 11 -63.27 47.90 18.03
N MET A 12 -62.51 46.93 18.29
CA MET A 12 -62.31 45.66 17.58
C MET A 12 -61.03 44.99 18.08
N VAL A 13 -61.22 44.03 18.96
CA VAL A 13 -60.19 43.00 19.25
C VAL A 13 -60.09 42.10 18.02
N ARG A 14 -59.03 42.23 17.26
CA ARG A 14 -58.62 41.18 16.30
C ARG A 14 -57.56 40.33 16.95
N LEU A 15 -57.90 39.07 17.23
CA LEU A 15 -56.98 38.00 17.57
C LEU A 15 -56.00 37.83 16.40
N LEU A 16 -54.75 38.19 16.64
CA LEU A 16 -53.64 37.76 15.78
C LEU A 16 -53.13 36.45 16.35
N ALA A 17 -53.56 35.32 15.78
CA ALA A 17 -52.95 34.01 16.03
C ALA A 17 -51.55 34.00 15.42
N LEU A 18 -50.51 34.09 16.28
CA LEU A 18 -49.14 33.80 15.84
C LEU A 18 -49.01 32.30 15.55
N LEU A 19 -48.99 31.98 14.28
CA LEU A 19 -48.63 30.66 13.79
C LEU A 19 -47.08 30.54 13.86
N THR A 20 -46.56 30.01 15.00
CA THR A 20 -45.17 29.62 15.11
C THR A 20 -44.94 28.34 14.27
N VAL A 21 -44.45 28.52 13.04
CA VAL A 21 -43.93 27.40 12.26
C VAL A 21 -42.62 26.98 12.91
N VAL A 22 -42.65 25.92 13.70
CA VAL A 22 -41.45 25.23 14.14
C VAL A 22 -40.92 24.47 12.92
N LEU A 23 -39.94 25.05 12.20
CA LEU A 23 -39.11 24.30 11.28
C LEU A 23 -38.28 23.31 12.11
N GLY A 24 -38.79 22.11 12.25
CA GLY A 24 -37.98 20.97 12.71
C GLY A 24 -36.91 20.71 11.67
N VAL A 25 -35.71 21.23 11.92
CA VAL A 25 -34.50 20.75 11.20
C VAL A 25 -34.33 19.29 11.62
N LEU A 26 -34.82 18.37 10.80
CA LEU A 26 -34.42 16.98 10.86
C LEU A 26 -32.92 16.95 10.60
N ALA A 27 -32.10 17.02 11.64
CA ALA A 27 -30.70 16.68 11.56
C ALA A 27 -30.68 15.22 11.10
N ALA A 28 -30.37 15.00 9.82
CA ALA A 28 -30.01 13.69 9.33
C ALA A 28 -28.91 13.14 10.26
N PRO A 29 -29.02 11.90 10.74
CA PRO A 29 -27.93 11.33 11.53
C PRO A 29 -26.67 11.45 10.69
N ALA A 30 -25.68 12.19 11.21
CA ALA A 30 -24.37 12.19 10.63
C ALA A 30 -23.96 10.71 10.55
N HIS A 31 -23.90 10.17 9.33
CA HIS A 31 -23.25 8.89 9.11
C HIS A 31 -21.84 9.08 9.65
N ARG A 32 -21.57 8.59 10.86
CA ARG A 32 -20.20 8.36 11.27
C ARG A 32 -19.63 7.47 10.17
N ALA A 33 -18.72 8.02 9.40
CA ALA A 33 -17.88 7.21 8.54
C ALA A 33 -17.40 6.07 9.44
N GLN A 34 -17.79 4.86 9.11
CA GLN A 34 -17.40 3.66 9.85
C GLN A 34 -15.88 3.65 9.73
N GLY A 35 -15.20 4.00 10.84
CA GLY A 35 -13.76 4.19 10.84
C GLY A 35 -13.13 2.92 10.29
N ALA A 36 -12.36 3.05 9.22
CA ALA A 36 -11.59 1.94 8.68
C ALA A 36 -10.88 1.24 9.85
N THR A 37 -10.96 -0.08 9.89
CA THR A 37 -10.28 -0.86 10.94
C THR A 37 -8.81 -0.46 10.95
N PRO A 38 -8.23 -0.04 12.09
CA PRO A 38 -6.85 0.38 12.13
C PRO A 38 -5.95 -0.75 11.63
N PHE A 39 -5.09 -0.46 10.66
CA PHE A 39 -4.11 -1.42 10.20
C PHE A 39 -2.94 -1.51 11.18
N LYS A 40 -2.22 -2.64 11.18
CA LYS A 40 -1.13 -2.93 12.12
C LYS A 40 0.21 -2.86 11.42
N ILE A 41 1.15 -2.18 12.05
CA ILE A 41 2.52 -2.02 11.58
C ILE A 41 3.45 -2.79 12.52
N LEU A 42 4.39 -3.56 11.95
CA LEU A 42 5.52 -4.14 12.64
C LEU A 42 6.79 -3.54 12.08
N ALA A 43 7.51 -2.76 12.90
CA ALA A 43 8.77 -2.13 12.52
C ALA A 43 9.94 -2.93 13.09
N PHE A 44 10.88 -3.28 12.23
CA PHE A 44 12.14 -3.90 12.60
C PHE A 44 13.27 -2.88 12.57
N TYR A 45 14.15 -2.94 13.55
CA TYR A 45 15.32 -2.07 13.67
C TYR A 45 16.48 -2.80 14.35
N ASP A 46 17.68 -2.28 14.20
CA ASP A 46 18.85 -2.80 14.92
C ASP A 46 19.17 -1.90 16.13
N GLY A 47 19.42 -0.63 15.92
CA GLY A 47 19.74 0.32 16.99
C GLY A 47 21.15 0.15 17.57
N THR A 48 22.06 -0.55 16.86
CA THR A 48 23.41 -0.86 17.36
C THR A 48 24.53 -0.47 16.39
N TYR A 49 24.20 0.08 15.24
CA TYR A 49 25.14 0.25 14.15
C TYR A 49 25.89 1.59 14.24
N ASP A 50 25.44 2.60 13.55
CA ASP A 50 26.03 3.94 13.53
C ASP A 50 25.18 4.91 14.34
N ALA A 51 25.80 5.90 15.00
CA ALA A 51 25.08 6.85 15.86
C ALA A 51 23.99 7.63 15.11
N ALA A 52 24.20 7.96 13.85
CA ALA A 52 23.22 8.64 13.02
C ALA A 52 21.99 7.78 12.72
N HIS A 53 22.22 6.50 12.44
CA HIS A 53 21.13 5.52 12.23
C HIS A 53 20.40 5.22 13.54
N ILE A 54 21.13 5.06 14.66
CA ILE A 54 20.55 4.88 15.99
C ILE A 54 19.66 6.08 16.37
N SER A 55 20.14 7.30 16.09
CA SER A 55 19.36 8.54 16.32
C SER A 55 18.06 8.52 15.52
N PHE A 56 18.11 8.18 14.22
CA PHE A 56 16.93 8.02 13.39
C PHE A 56 15.97 6.96 13.94
N VAL A 57 16.48 5.79 14.34
CA VAL A 57 15.64 4.70 14.87
C VAL A 57 14.91 5.12 16.13
N HIS A 58 15.59 5.80 17.06
CA HIS A 58 14.97 6.31 18.29
C HIS A 58 13.89 7.34 17.96
N GLU A 59 14.17 8.25 17.02
CA GLU A 59 13.23 9.27 16.59
C GLU A 59 12.01 8.64 15.89
N ALA A 60 12.21 7.69 14.97
CA ALA A 60 11.14 6.99 14.28
C ALA A 60 10.23 6.23 15.25
N ASN A 61 10.81 5.50 16.22
CA ASN A 61 10.08 4.76 17.24
C ASN A 61 9.33 5.66 18.22
N ALA A 62 9.69 6.95 18.32
CA ALA A 62 8.92 7.95 19.05
C ALA A 62 7.85 8.60 18.17
N TRP A 63 8.18 8.93 16.92
CA TRP A 63 7.32 9.71 16.02
C TRP A 63 6.15 8.90 15.45
N PHE A 64 6.37 7.70 14.91
CA PHE A 64 5.28 6.90 14.31
C PHE A 64 4.15 6.58 15.28
N PRO A 65 4.40 6.18 16.55
CA PRO A 65 3.31 5.98 17.53
C PRO A 65 2.47 7.23 17.78
N GLN A 66 3.09 8.43 17.77
CA GLN A 66 2.35 9.69 17.96
C GLN A 66 1.40 9.97 16.79
N GLN A 67 1.75 9.52 15.58
CA GLN A 67 0.91 9.69 14.40
C GLN A 67 -0.21 8.63 14.28
N ALA A 68 -0.15 7.57 15.08
CA ALA A 68 -0.97 6.37 14.90
C ALA A 68 -2.47 6.65 14.94
N ALA A 69 -2.96 7.36 15.97
CA ALA A 69 -4.38 7.61 16.15
C ALA A 69 -4.98 8.46 15.02
N ALA A 70 -4.26 9.49 14.56
CA ALA A 70 -4.70 10.38 13.49
C ALA A 70 -4.66 9.72 12.10
N ASN A 71 -3.87 8.67 11.94
CA ASN A 71 -3.64 8.01 10.66
C ASN A 71 -4.22 6.59 10.56
N GLY A 72 -4.94 6.14 11.60
CA GLY A 72 -5.69 4.89 11.58
C GLY A 72 -4.81 3.64 11.58
N TYR A 73 -3.73 3.61 12.35
CA TYR A 73 -2.89 2.42 12.51
C TYR A 73 -2.51 2.15 13.96
N SER A 74 -2.00 0.96 14.23
CA SER A 74 -1.24 0.64 15.43
C SER A 74 0.21 0.33 15.06
N TYR A 75 1.15 0.69 15.92
CA TYR A 75 2.56 0.56 15.69
C TYR A 75 3.21 -0.31 16.77
N THR A 76 3.97 -1.29 16.33
CA THR A 76 4.81 -2.15 17.17
C THR A 76 6.22 -2.15 16.60
N ALA A 77 7.22 -1.90 17.43
CA ALA A 77 8.61 -1.97 17.03
C ALA A 77 9.34 -3.11 17.77
N THR A 78 10.31 -3.72 17.10
CA THR A 78 11.13 -4.78 17.68
C THR A 78 12.53 -4.78 17.08
N ASN A 79 13.55 -5.01 17.92
CA ASN A 79 14.90 -5.32 17.49
C ASN A 79 15.19 -6.84 17.54
N ASP A 80 14.19 -7.63 17.88
CA ASP A 80 14.26 -9.09 17.79
C ASP A 80 13.86 -9.55 16.37
N TRP A 81 14.85 -9.72 15.51
CA TRP A 81 14.67 -10.17 14.15
C TRP A 81 14.18 -11.62 14.02
N SER A 82 14.14 -12.41 15.11
CA SER A 82 13.50 -13.72 15.12
C SER A 82 11.98 -13.62 14.93
N GLN A 83 11.40 -12.44 15.25
CA GLN A 83 9.99 -12.12 14.99
C GLN A 83 9.68 -11.99 13.49
N LEU A 84 10.70 -11.87 12.63
CA LEU A 84 10.53 -11.87 11.18
C LEU A 84 10.37 -13.30 10.67
N ASN A 85 9.19 -13.84 10.90
CA ASN A 85 8.78 -15.17 10.49
C ASN A 85 7.35 -15.14 9.94
N THR A 86 7.00 -16.10 9.10
CA THR A 86 5.72 -16.13 8.36
C THR A 86 4.50 -16.04 9.28
N ALA A 87 4.52 -16.76 10.41
CA ALA A 87 3.39 -16.78 11.34
C ALA A 87 3.16 -15.43 12.03
N ASN A 88 4.25 -14.71 12.34
CA ASN A 88 4.14 -13.39 12.97
C ASN A 88 3.79 -12.33 11.94
N LEU A 89 4.45 -12.31 10.78
CA LEU A 89 4.20 -11.31 9.73
C LEU A 89 2.74 -11.32 9.26
N ALA A 90 2.08 -12.48 9.24
CA ALA A 90 0.67 -12.61 8.87
C ALA A 90 -0.31 -11.80 9.74
N LYS A 91 0.13 -11.31 10.90
CA LYS A 91 -0.69 -10.50 11.83
C LYS A 91 -0.69 -9.01 11.50
N TYR A 92 0.18 -8.57 10.58
CA TYR A 92 0.43 -7.17 10.28
C TYR A 92 0.18 -6.86 8.81
N GLN A 93 -0.40 -5.71 8.52
CA GLN A 93 -0.66 -5.22 7.17
C GLN A 93 0.57 -4.56 6.57
N VAL A 94 1.41 -3.93 7.40
CA VAL A 94 2.62 -3.25 6.96
C VAL A 94 3.80 -3.72 7.79
N VAL A 95 4.88 -4.07 7.14
CA VAL A 95 6.19 -4.30 7.74
C VAL A 95 7.08 -3.11 7.43
N MET A 96 7.83 -2.63 8.41
CA MET A 96 8.81 -1.56 8.22
C MET A 96 10.22 -2.07 8.52
N PHE A 97 11.19 -1.61 7.72
CA PHE A 97 12.60 -1.73 8.05
C PHE A 97 13.17 -0.33 8.23
N LEU A 98 13.66 -0.02 9.42
CA LEU A 98 14.08 1.34 9.76
C LEU A 98 15.55 1.59 9.42
N ASP A 99 16.45 0.66 9.79
CA ASP A 99 17.89 0.85 9.65
C ASP A 99 18.64 -0.43 9.28
N ASN A 100 17.92 -1.49 8.97
CA ASN A 100 18.51 -2.79 8.64
C ASN A 100 17.56 -3.59 7.73
N TYR A 101 17.99 -4.78 7.35
CA TYR A 101 17.24 -5.74 6.52
C TYR A 101 17.50 -7.18 7.00
N PRO A 102 16.69 -8.17 6.56
CA PRO A 102 16.83 -9.57 6.97
C PRO A 102 18.22 -10.15 6.68
N GLN A 103 18.87 -10.69 7.70
CA GLN A 103 20.23 -11.21 7.59
C GLN A 103 20.31 -12.71 7.31
N THR A 104 19.33 -13.49 7.78
CA THR A 104 19.32 -14.94 7.62
C THR A 104 18.45 -15.40 6.45
N ALA A 105 18.77 -16.54 5.84
CA ALA A 105 17.97 -17.13 4.76
C ALA A 105 16.51 -17.39 5.20
N ALA A 106 16.27 -17.76 6.44
CA ALA A 106 14.92 -17.98 6.96
C ALA A 106 14.12 -16.68 7.05
N GLN A 107 14.73 -15.59 7.53
CA GLN A 107 14.11 -14.27 7.58
C GLN A 107 13.82 -13.74 6.16
N ARG A 108 14.77 -13.85 5.24
CA ARG A 108 14.63 -13.46 3.82
C ARG A 108 13.48 -14.20 3.15
N SER A 109 13.42 -15.52 3.34
CA SER A 109 12.31 -16.34 2.82
C SER A 109 10.95 -15.96 3.40
N ALA A 110 10.89 -15.69 4.73
CA ALA A 110 9.66 -15.26 5.38
C ALA A 110 9.18 -13.90 4.87
N PHE A 111 10.08 -12.94 4.70
CA PHE A 111 9.75 -11.61 4.16
C PHE A 111 9.31 -11.70 2.70
N GLN A 112 10.04 -12.43 1.85
CA GLN A 112 9.68 -12.62 0.45
C GLN A 112 8.30 -13.31 0.34
N THR A 113 8.03 -14.29 1.16
CA THR A 113 6.71 -14.94 1.25
C THR A 113 5.64 -13.94 1.66
N TYR A 114 5.90 -13.09 2.66
CA TYR A 114 4.97 -12.05 3.10
C TYR A 114 4.67 -11.06 1.97
N MET A 115 5.67 -10.58 1.24
CA MET A 115 5.48 -9.66 0.12
C MET A 115 4.76 -10.32 -1.06
N ASN A 116 5.16 -11.54 -1.43
CA ASN A 116 4.49 -12.32 -2.48
C ASN A 116 3.03 -12.62 -2.10
N ASN A 117 2.74 -12.72 -0.82
CA ASN A 117 1.39 -12.85 -0.28
C ASN A 117 0.64 -11.53 -0.17
N GLY A 118 1.12 -10.43 -0.76
CA GLY A 118 0.46 -9.13 -0.82
C GLY A 118 0.58 -8.33 0.48
N GLY A 119 1.54 -8.66 1.31
CA GLY A 119 1.97 -7.82 2.41
C GLY A 119 2.45 -6.46 1.89
N ALA A 120 2.46 -5.46 2.76
CA ALA A 120 2.97 -4.15 2.41
C ALA A 120 4.23 -3.81 3.19
N TRP A 121 5.13 -3.04 2.57
CA TRP A 121 6.41 -2.72 3.17
C TRP A 121 6.78 -1.25 3.00
N MET A 122 7.39 -0.67 4.05
CA MET A 122 8.05 0.62 4.00
C MET A 122 9.48 0.47 4.51
N GLY A 123 10.45 0.83 3.70
CA GLY A 123 11.85 0.78 4.06
C GLY A 123 12.49 2.15 4.13
N PHE A 124 13.51 2.26 4.96
CA PHE A 124 14.29 3.47 5.15
C PHE A 124 15.77 3.18 4.97
N HIS A 125 16.45 4.06 4.26
CA HIS A 125 17.89 4.20 4.15
C HIS A 125 18.64 2.86 4.09
N VAL A 126 19.26 2.41 5.18
CA VAL A 126 20.04 1.18 5.27
C VAL A 126 19.24 -0.07 4.88
N SER A 127 17.90 0.00 4.91
CA SER A 127 17.10 -1.15 4.49
C SER A 127 17.34 -1.58 3.04
N ALA A 128 17.90 -0.70 2.19
CA ALA A 128 18.30 -1.03 0.83
C ALA A 128 19.82 -1.11 0.64
N TYR A 129 20.61 -0.89 1.70
CA TYR A 129 22.09 -0.99 1.61
C TYR A 129 22.52 -2.40 1.22
N ASN A 130 23.53 -2.46 0.36
CA ASN A 130 24.13 -3.71 -0.10
C ASN A 130 25.54 -3.44 -0.60
N ASP A 131 26.53 -3.77 0.19
CA ASP A 131 27.96 -3.71 -0.14
C ASP A 131 28.47 -4.99 -0.83
N GLN A 132 27.63 -6.02 -0.86
CA GLN A 132 27.91 -7.30 -1.50
C GLN A 132 27.31 -7.34 -2.91
N THR A 133 27.83 -8.24 -3.75
CA THR A 133 27.13 -8.55 -5.00
C THR A 133 25.72 -9.07 -4.68
N PRO A 134 24.70 -8.75 -5.50
CA PRO A 134 23.31 -9.14 -5.25
C PRO A 134 23.05 -10.64 -5.09
N SER A 135 24.10 -11.46 -5.19
CA SER A 135 24.05 -12.92 -5.32
C SER A 135 23.41 -13.65 -4.16
N ASP A 136 23.42 -13.10 -2.95
CA ASP A 136 22.85 -13.80 -1.80
C ASP A 136 21.38 -13.49 -1.51
N TRP A 137 20.80 -12.43 -2.12
CA TRP A 137 19.37 -12.13 -2.10
C TRP A 137 18.92 -11.28 -3.30
N SER A 138 19.20 -11.80 -4.49
CA SER A 138 18.98 -11.08 -5.76
C SER A 138 17.52 -10.62 -5.93
N TRP A 139 16.54 -11.42 -5.47
CA TRP A 139 15.15 -10.99 -5.51
C TRP A 139 14.92 -9.62 -4.84
N TYR A 140 15.56 -9.37 -3.67
CA TYR A 140 15.37 -8.13 -2.94
C TYR A 140 15.97 -6.92 -3.67
N HIS A 141 17.20 -7.05 -4.14
CA HIS A 141 17.92 -5.95 -4.75
C HIS A 141 17.59 -5.74 -6.22
N GLU A 142 17.36 -6.82 -6.97
CA GLU A 142 17.11 -6.74 -8.42
C GLU A 142 15.63 -6.60 -8.76
N THR A 143 14.76 -7.38 -8.10
CA THR A 143 13.34 -7.44 -8.45
C THR A 143 12.49 -6.54 -7.56
N PHE A 144 12.70 -6.58 -6.23
CA PHE A 144 11.85 -5.89 -5.27
C PHE A 144 12.20 -4.40 -5.15
N LEU A 145 13.47 -4.07 -4.92
CA LEU A 145 13.97 -2.69 -4.87
C LEU A 145 14.34 -2.14 -6.25
N GLY A 146 14.82 -2.98 -7.14
CA GLY A 146 15.28 -2.60 -8.48
C GLY A 146 16.65 -1.92 -8.50
N THR A 147 17.31 -1.79 -7.34
CA THR A 147 18.51 -0.96 -7.17
C THR A 147 19.80 -1.58 -7.68
N GLY A 148 19.87 -2.92 -7.69
CA GLY A 148 21.16 -3.59 -7.80
C GLY A 148 22.05 -3.29 -6.58
N THR A 149 23.34 -3.12 -6.81
CA THR A 149 24.33 -2.88 -5.75
C THR A 149 24.33 -1.41 -5.31
N PHE A 150 24.57 -1.17 -4.04
CA PHE A 150 24.91 0.15 -3.50
C PHE A 150 26.16 0.69 -4.22
N ARG A 151 26.17 1.97 -4.52
CA ARG A 151 27.23 2.60 -5.28
C ARG A 151 28.03 3.61 -4.48
N SER A 152 27.36 4.52 -3.85
CA SER A 152 27.96 5.63 -3.10
C SER A 152 26.94 6.32 -2.21
N ASN A 153 27.43 7.11 -1.26
CA ASN A 153 26.65 7.99 -0.39
C ASN A 153 27.28 9.38 -0.28
N THR A 154 26.53 10.34 0.26
CA THR A 154 27.05 11.63 0.67
C THR A 154 27.50 11.56 2.13
N TRP A 155 28.75 11.82 2.41
CA TRP A 155 29.27 11.79 3.80
C TRP A 155 28.82 13.01 4.64
N GLY A 156 28.46 14.11 4.00
CA GLY A 156 27.90 15.27 4.68
C GLY A 156 26.37 15.24 4.64
N PRO A 157 25.66 14.82 5.70
CA PRO A 157 24.20 14.86 5.72
C PRO A 157 23.68 16.26 5.41
N THR A 158 22.76 16.37 4.45
CA THR A 158 22.24 17.65 3.96
C THR A 158 20.75 17.58 3.67
N SER A 159 20.09 18.73 3.71
CA SER A 159 18.69 18.88 3.27
C SER A 159 18.70 19.26 1.78
N GLU A 160 17.81 18.65 1.01
CA GLU A 160 17.75 18.81 -0.44
C GLU A 160 16.36 19.19 -0.93
N THR A 161 16.31 19.80 -2.10
CA THR A 161 15.05 19.96 -2.83
C THR A 161 14.73 18.66 -3.56
N LEU A 162 13.57 18.10 -3.28
CA LEU A 162 13.06 16.91 -3.96
C LEU A 162 11.98 17.32 -4.94
N ARG A 163 12.07 16.81 -6.16
CA ARG A 163 11.04 16.91 -7.19
C ARG A 163 10.06 15.76 -7.04
N ILE A 164 8.77 16.07 -7.04
CA ILE A 164 7.71 15.06 -7.08
C ILE A 164 7.55 14.58 -8.53
N GLU A 165 7.85 13.31 -8.79
CA GLU A 165 7.86 12.74 -10.14
C GLU A 165 6.49 12.16 -10.54
N ASP A 166 5.79 11.50 -9.62
CA ASP A 166 4.40 11.07 -9.82
C ASP A 166 3.45 11.78 -8.84
N PRO A 167 2.82 12.90 -9.26
CA PRO A 167 1.86 13.62 -8.41
C PRO A 167 0.51 12.88 -8.26
N ASN A 168 0.27 11.81 -9.03
CA ASN A 168 -0.98 11.05 -9.00
C ASN A 168 -0.92 9.85 -8.04
N HIS A 169 0.27 9.46 -7.61
CA HIS A 169 0.39 8.39 -6.63
C HIS A 169 -0.19 8.82 -5.27
N PRO A 170 -0.93 7.95 -4.54
CA PRO A 170 -1.53 8.33 -3.26
C PRO A 170 -0.56 8.89 -2.22
N ALA A 171 0.71 8.47 -2.23
CA ALA A 171 1.72 8.97 -1.31
C ALA A 171 2.11 10.44 -1.58
N THR A 172 2.02 10.89 -2.82
CA THR A 172 2.44 12.22 -3.27
C THR A 172 1.30 13.17 -3.55
N ALA A 173 0.06 12.65 -3.53
CA ALA A 173 -1.13 13.41 -3.88
C ALA A 173 -1.25 14.71 -3.07
N GLY A 174 -1.40 15.84 -3.78
CA GLY A 174 -1.55 17.16 -3.17
C GLY A 174 -0.28 17.67 -2.47
N LEU A 175 0.89 17.14 -2.80
CA LEU A 175 2.17 17.77 -2.53
C LEU A 175 2.48 18.81 -3.62
N PRO A 176 3.26 19.87 -3.31
CA PRO A 176 3.74 20.78 -4.34
C PRO A 176 4.73 20.06 -5.29
N PRO A 177 5.01 20.61 -6.48
CA PRO A 177 5.93 19.98 -7.44
C PRO A 177 7.34 19.73 -6.89
N THR A 178 7.76 20.52 -5.92
CA THR A 178 9.01 20.34 -5.17
C THR A 178 8.75 20.48 -3.68
N ILE A 179 9.48 19.71 -2.88
CA ILE A 179 9.48 19.77 -1.42
C ILE A 179 10.91 19.88 -0.90
N THR A 180 11.08 20.44 0.28
CA THR A 180 12.37 20.42 0.97
C THR A 180 12.42 19.20 1.89
N SER A 181 13.45 18.38 1.75
CA SER A 181 13.67 17.22 2.62
C SER A 181 14.16 17.64 4.00
N SER A 182 14.02 16.76 4.97
CA SER A 182 14.87 16.77 6.16
C SER A 182 16.32 16.47 5.79
N VAL A 183 17.22 16.77 6.69
CA VAL A 183 18.64 16.41 6.53
C VAL A 183 18.78 14.89 6.54
N SER A 184 19.52 14.36 5.57
CA SER A 184 19.91 12.94 5.53
C SER A 184 21.21 12.78 4.75
N GLU A 185 21.85 11.64 4.92
CA GLU A 185 22.84 11.10 3.99
C GLU A 185 22.09 10.47 2.83
N TRP A 186 22.58 10.61 1.61
CA TRP A 186 21.88 10.15 0.42
C TRP A 186 22.63 9.00 -0.25
N TYR A 187 21.95 7.90 -0.50
CA TYR A 187 22.48 6.74 -1.21
C TYR A 187 22.24 6.83 -2.71
N SER A 188 23.19 6.33 -3.50
CA SER A 188 23.05 6.10 -4.93
C SER A 188 23.27 4.63 -5.26
N TRP A 189 22.74 4.20 -6.40
CA TRP A 189 22.57 2.81 -6.77
C TRP A 189 23.22 2.49 -8.11
N GLN A 190 23.50 1.21 -8.35
CA GLN A 190 24.07 0.73 -9.60
C GLN A 190 23.11 0.94 -10.78
N HIS A 191 21.83 0.61 -10.58
CA HIS A 191 20.85 0.68 -11.65
C HIS A 191 20.21 2.07 -11.74
N ASP A 192 19.98 2.52 -12.96
CA ASP A 192 19.11 3.65 -13.24
C ASP A 192 17.65 3.18 -13.16
N LEU A 193 16.97 3.46 -12.06
CA LEU A 193 15.60 3.01 -11.80
C LEU A 193 14.59 3.46 -12.86
N ARG A 194 14.88 4.52 -13.65
CA ARG A 194 14.03 4.94 -14.78
C ARG A 194 13.96 3.89 -15.90
N GLN A 195 14.95 3.02 -15.98
CA GLN A 195 15.01 1.96 -16.98
C GLN A 195 14.24 0.71 -16.56
N ASN A 196 13.81 0.64 -15.29
CA ASN A 196 13.03 -0.49 -14.78
C ASN A 196 11.53 -0.17 -14.89
N PRO A 197 10.78 -0.84 -15.78
CA PRO A 197 9.36 -0.58 -15.99
C PRO A 197 8.48 -0.95 -14.78
N ASP A 198 9.02 -1.73 -13.84
CA ASP A 198 8.31 -2.15 -12.63
C ASP A 198 8.43 -1.11 -11.51
N ILE A 199 9.34 -0.15 -11.63
CA ILE A 199 9.55 0.88 -10.61
C ILE A 199 8.76 2.14 -10.96
N ASP A 200 8.14 2.71 -9.93
CA ASP A 200 7.42 3.97 -9.98
C ASP A 200 8.12 4.97 -9.05
N ILE A 201 8.79 5.95 -9.65
CA ILE A 201 9.58 6.93 -8.90
C ILE A 201 8.64 8.01 -8.40
N LEU A 202 8.55 8.18 -7.10
CA LEU A 202 7.66 9.13 -6.44
C LEU A 202 8.32 10.48 -6.20
N ALA A 203 9.60 10.47 -5.82
CA ALA A 203 10.40 11.68 -5.65
C ALA A 203 11.86 11.43 -6.01
N SER A 204 12.46 12.41 -6.64
CA SER A 204 13.89 12.44 -6.97
C SER A 204 14.54 13.72 -6.47
N MET A 205 15.85 13.72 -6.35
CA MET A 205 16.62 14.90 -6.01
C MET A 205 16.63 15.91 -7.17
N ASP A 206 16.38 17.17 -6.90
CA ASP A 206 16.54 18.23 -7.89
C ASP A 206 18.03 18.54 -8.04
N GLN A 207 18.62 18.07 -9.13
CA GLN A 207 20.04 18.20 -9.41
C GLN A 207 20.53 19.67 -9.44
N SER A 208 19.64 20.61 -9.74
CA SER A 208 20.00 22.04 -9.77
C SER A 208 20.31 22.62 -8.37
N THR A 209 19.85 21.94 -7.34
CA THR A 209 20.01 22.37 -5.94
C THR A 209 20.94 21.45 -5.14
N PHE A 210 21.27 20.28 -5.69
CA PHE A 210 22.12 19.31 -4.99
C PHE A 210 23.59 19.73 -5.04
N PRO A 211 24.28 19.80 -3.88
CA PRO A 211 25.68 20.19 -3.82
C PRO A 211 26.59 19.03 -4.23
N VAL A 212 26.53 18.64 -5.50
CA VAL A 212 27.36 17.56 -6.08
C VAL A 212 28.83 17.85 -5.81
N GLY A 213 29.53 16.88 -5.19
CA GLY A 213 30.97 16.99 -4.93
C GLY A 213 31.35 17.73 -3.66
N THR A 214 30.46 17.82 -2.67
CA THR A 214 30.81 18.35 -1.35
C THR A 214 31.78 17.45 -0.58
N ASP A 215 31.85 16.17 -0.95
CA ASP A 215 32.84 15.25 -0.43
C ASP A 215 33.86 14.91 -1.54
N PRO A 216 35.16 15.27 -1.38
CA PRO A 216 36.17 15.02 -2.41
C PRO A 216 36.44 13.53 -2.62
N ASP A 217 36.10 12.66 -1.66
CA ASP A 217 36.32 11.22 -1.73
C ASP A 217 35.11 10.46 -2.32
N GLN A 218 33.98 11.14 -2.49
CA GLN A 218 32.74 10.58 -3.01
C GLN A 218 32.40 11.21 -4.36
N SER A 219 32.50 10.44 -5.41
CA SER A 219 32.01 10.88 -6.72
C SER A 219 30.50 10.66 -6.82
N TRP A 220 29.73 11.69 -6.45
CA TRP A 220 28.36 11.80 -6.92
C TRP A 220 28.38 12.18 -8.38
N TYR A 221 27.87 11.29 -9.20
CA TYR A 221 27.87 11.47 -10.65
C TYR A 221 26.74 12.45 -11.02
N SER A 222 26.97 13.24 -12.05
CA SER A 222 25.85 13.90 -12.73
C SER A 222 24.89 12.81 -13.20
N GLY A 223 23.80 12.65 -12.53
CA GLY A 223 22.89 11.54 -12.75
C GLY A 223 21.50 11.84 -12.21
N TYR A 224 20.70 10.83 -12.16
CA TYR A 224 19.37 10.87 -11.61
C TYR A 224 19.37 10.14 -10.27
N TYR A 225 18.88 10.79 -9.25
CA TYR A 225 18.92 10.31 -7.88
C TYR A 225 17.51 10.12 -7.34
N PRO A 226 16.89 8.91 -7.47
CA PRO A 226 15.61 8.60 -6.88
C PRO A 226 15.77 8.54 -5.36
N ILE A 227 14.86 9.20 -4.64
CA ILE A 227 14.85 9.27 -3.19
C ILE A 227 13.70 8.48 -2.59
N VAL A 228 12.54 8.51 -3.25
CA VAL A 228 11.37 7.72 -2.86
C VAL A 228 10.81 7.03 -4.08
N TRP A 229 10.59 5.74 -3.98
CA TRP A 229 9.96 4.97 -5.06
C TRP A 229 9.11 3.82 -4.54
N SER A 230 8.29 3.31 -5.42
CA SER A 230 7.44 2.15 -5.24
C SER A 230 7.68 1.14 -6.36
N ASN A 231 7.19 -0.08 -6.18
CA ASN A 231 7.27 -1.14 -7.18
C ASN A 231 5.85 -1.56 -7.58
N ARG A 232 5.56 -1.60 -8.87
CA ARG A 232 4.22 -1.88 -9.40
C ARG A 232 3.74 -3.31 -9.12
N ASN A 233 4.68 -4.23 -8.89
CA ASN A 233 4.40 -5.64 -8.59
C ASN A 233 4.26 -5.91 -7.09
N TYR A 234 4.68 -4.96 -6.23
CA TYR A 234 4.66 -5.10 -4.78
C TYR A 234 4.10 -3.85 -4.12
N LYS A 235 3.38 -4.03 -3.03
CA LYS A 235 2.89 -2.93 -2.22
C LYS A 235 4.02 -2.42 -1.31
N MET A 236 4.90 -1.62 -1.86
CA MET A 236 6.08 -1.15 -1.15
C MET A 236 6.39 0.31 -1.43
N ILE A 237 7.02 0.97 -0.47
CA ILE A 237 7.69 2.25 -0.62
C ILE A 237 9.05 2.15 0.03
N TYR A 238 10.08 2.50 -0.70
CA TYR A 238 11.40 2.78 -0.13
C TYR A 238 11.60 4.28 -0.01
N ASN A 239 12.24 4.69 1.09
CA ASN A 239 12.60 6.07 1.40
C ASN A 239 14.10 6.14 1.70
N ASN A 240 14.82 6.99 0.99
CA ASN A 240 16.25 7.24 1.24
C ASN A 240 16.50 8.20 2.41
N PHE A 241 15.50 8.39 3.28
CA PHE A 241 15.59 9.11 4.54
C PHE A 241 15.99 8.14 5.65
N GLY A 242 16.68 8.63 6.70
CA GLY A 242 16.96 7.78 7.86
C GLY A 242 18.39 7.88 8.40
N HIS A 243 19.06 9.00 8.11
CA HIS A 243 20.38 9.29 8.64
C HIS A 243 20.41 10.72 9.18
N ASN A 244 20.35 10.87 10.51
CA ASN A 244 20.42 12.18 11.13
C ASN A 244 21.86 12.73 11.12
N ALA A 245 22.03 14.05 11.00
CA ALA A 245 23.33 14.66 11.23
C ALA A 245 23.73 14.52 12.71
N MET A 246 24.98 14.18 12.94
CA MET A 246 25.53 13.93 14.27
C MET A 246 26.80 14.73 14.53
N ASP A 247 26.97 15.20 15.75
CA ASP A 247 28.28 15.46 16.31
C ASP A 247 28.79 14.15 16.95
N TYR A 248 29.63 13.44 16.23
CA TYR A 248 30.16 12.15 16.69
C TYR A 248 31.10 12.29 17.89
N ALA A 249 31.71 13.47 18.11
CA ALA A 249 32.59 13.68 19.25
C ALA A 249 31.83 13.76 20.57
N THR A 250 30.63 14.32 20.54
CA THR A 250 29.75 14.45 21.71
C THR A 250 28.58 13.48 21.70
N ASN A 251 28.44 12.69 20.64
CA ASN A 251 27.28 11.82 20.37
C ASN A 251 25.94 12.60 20.44
N THR A 252 25.95 13.82 19.87
CA THR A 252 24.76 14.69 19.88
C THR A 252 24.10 14.72 18.51
N THR A 253 22.80 14.46 18.47
CA THR A 253 21.99 14.58 17.25
C THR A 253 21.81 16.05 16.87
N LEU A 254 22.10 16.39 15.63
CA LEU A 254 22.06 17.78 15.10
C LEU A 254 20.87 18.02 14.16
N SER A 255 20.16 16.99 13.72
CA SER A 255 19.02 17.12 12.82
C SER A 255 17.90 16.15 13.20
N SER A 256 16.79 16.22 12.48
CA SER A 256 15.61 15.36 12.64
C SER A 256 15.18 14.87 11.27
N THR A 257 15.04 13.56 11.09
CA THR A 257 14.46 12.98 9.88
C THR A 257 13.00 13.42 9.67
N PHE A 258 12.27 13.74 10.74
CA PHE A 258 10.87 14.18 10.67
C PHE A 258 10.71 15.71 10.78
N GLY A 259 11.74 16.48 10.43
CA GLY A 259 11.74 17.95 10.50
C GLY A 259 10.98 18.64 9.35
N SER A 260 10.79 17.98 8.20
CA SER A 260 10.08 18.54 7.05
C SER A 260 8.60 18.14 7.06
N ALA A 261 7.71 19.12 7.03
CA ALA A 261 6.26 18.88 7.05
C ALA A 261 5.77 18.18 5.77
N GLU A 262 6.30 18.55 4.61
CA GLU A 262 5.96 17.98 3.33
C GLU A 262 6.48 16.54 3.20
N GLN A 263 7.70 16.29 3.65
CA GLN A 263 8.24 14.92 3.73
C GLN A 263 7.40 14.06 4.68
N ASN A 264 7.01 14.57 5.84
CA ASN A 264 6.15 13.86 6.79
C ASN A 264 4.78 13.54 6.17
N LYS A 265 4.22 14.49 5.39
CA LYS A 265 2.97 14.26 4.64
C LYS A 265 3.14 13.13 3.63
N LEU A 266 4.24 13.10 2.87
CA LEU A 266 4.56 12.01 1.94
C LEU A 266 4.63 10.66 2.67
N LEU A 267 5.38 10.59 3.77
CA LEU A 267 5.54 9.37 4.57
C LEU A 267 4.19 8.86 5.11
N LEU A 268 3.36 9.74 5.68
CA LEU A 268 2.07 9.36 6.26
C LEU A 268 1.04 8.98 5.18
N GLN A 269 1.02 9.68 4.05
CA GLN A 269 0.18 9.32 2.91
C GLN A 269 0.60 7.96 2.33
N GLY A 270 1.92 7.75 2.18
CA GLY A 270 2.48 6.46 1.76
C GLY A 270 2.08 5.33 2.71
N LEU A 271 2.19 5.58 4.00
CA LEU A 271 1.83 4.58 5.02
C LEU A 271 0.34 4.26 5.01
N ARG A 272 -0.55 5.26 4.83
CA ARG A 272 -1.99 5.02 4.64
C ARG A 272 -2.28 4.23 3.37
N TRP A 273 -1.61 4.54 2.28
CA TRP A 273 -1.72 3.78 1.04
C TRP A 273 -1.28 2.34 1.24
N LEU A 274 -0.17 2.08 1.91
CA LEU A 274 0.30 0.75 2.25
C LEU A 274 -0.68 -0.01 3.15
N GLY A 275 -1.20 0.64 4.18
CA GLY A 275 -2.12 0.02 5.13
C GLY A 275 -3.57 -0.11 4.66
N GLY A 276 -4.01 0.80 3.79
CA GLY A 276 -5.39 0.86 3.29
C GLY A 276 -5.70 -0.12 2.18
N ALA A 277 -4.70 -0.78 1.64
CA ALA A 277 -4.87 -1.71 0.54
C ALA A 277 -5.04 -3.15 0.99
N SER A 278 -5.64 -3.42 2.08
CA SER A 278 -6.19 -4.72 2.43
C SER A 278 -6.30 -4.84 3.94
N GLY A 279 -7.36 -5.32 4.43
CA GLY A 279 -7.41 -6.01 5.71
C GLY A 279 -6.29 -7.07 5.79
N PRO A 280 -6.14 -7.77 6.94
CA PRO A 280 -5.13 -8.79 7.09
C PRO A 280 -5.07 -9.61 5.82
N VAL A 281 -3.87 -9.77 5.25
CA VAL A 281 -3.63 -10.67 4.13
C VAL A 281 -3.93 -12.04 4.66
N THR A 282 -5.21 -12.39 4.68
CA THR A 282 -5.56 -13.78 4.70
C THR A 282 -5.21 -14.27 3.30
N PRO A 283 -4.25 -15.17 3.16
CA PRO A 283 -4.25 -16.05 2.00
C PRO A 283 -5.70 -16.46 1.79
N PRO A 284 -6.20 -16.66 0.56
CA PRO A 284 -7.51 -17.28 0.38
C PRO A 284 -7.57 -18.40 1.39
N PRO A 285 -8.61 -18.52 2.25
CA PRO A 285 -8.62 -19.42 3.41
C PRO A 285 -7.95 -20.72 3.00
N GLY A 286 -6.76 -20.96 3.57
CA GLY A 286 -5.80 -21.88 3.00
C GLY A 286 -6.28 -23.31 3.08
N GLY A 287 -6.19 -24.03 1.98
CA GLY A 287 -6.26 -25.48 1.93
C GLY A 287 -7.62 -26.08 1.57
N GLY A 288 -8.68 -25.33 1.47
CA GLY A 288 -9.95 -25.85 0.95
C GLY A 288 -9.87 -26.05 -0.57
N SER A 289 -10.34 -27.21 -1.04
CA SER A 289 -10.58 -27.45 -2.45
C SER A 289 -12.08 -27.57 -2.69
N GLY A 290 -12.62 -26.77 -3.61
CA GLY A 290 -14.05 -26.77 -3.87
C GLY A 290 -14.50 -25.64 -4.77
N ALA A 291 -15.80 -25.37 -4.78
CA ALA A 291 -16.38 -24.34 -5.63
C ALA A 291 -16.19 -22.94 -5.05
N ILE A 292 -15.76 -22.02 -5.90
CA ILE A 292 -15.85 -20.56 -5.63
C ILE A 292 -17.22 -20.11 -6.12
N LYS A 293 -18.05 -19.57 -5.22
CA LYS A 293 -19.41 -19.11 -5.56
C LYS A 293 -19.50 -17.60 -5.62
N GLY A 294 -20.21 -17.08 -6.61
CA GLY A 294 -20.45 -15.65 -6.82
C GLY A 294 -21.92 -15.31 -6.98
N ILE A 295 -22.17 -14.19 -7.62
CA ILE A 295 -23.51 -13.62 -7.87
C ILE A 295 -24.46 -14.69 -8.41
N GLY A 296 -25.71 -14.69 -7.88
CA GLY A 296 -26.72 -15.66 -8.24
C GLY A 296 -26.45 -17.08 -7.79
N GLY A 297 -25.50 -17.31 -6.87
CA GLY A 297 -25.10 -18.62 -6.39
C GLY A 297 -24.37 -19.46 -7.43
N LYS A 298 -23.93 -18.86 -8.53
CA LYS A 298 -23.16 -19.51 -9.59
C LYS A 298 -21.73 -19.81 -9.16
N CYS A 299 -21.14 -20.83 -9.78
CA CYS A 299 -19.77 -21.25 -9.56
C CYS A 299 -18.81 -20.64 -10.60
N VAL A 300 -17.61 -20.30 -10.16
CA VAL A 300 -16.49 -19.99 -11.05
C VAL A 300 -16.11 -21.27 -11.79
N ASP A 301 -16.12 -21.19 -13.11
CA ASP A 301 -16.09 -22.36 -14.00
C ASP A 301 -15.06 -22.17 -15.12
N VAL A 302 -14.29 -23.20 -15.39
CA VAL A 302 -13.43 -23.25 -16.57
C VAL A 302 -14.23 -23.73 -17.76
N ALA A 303 -14.44 -22.88 -18.74
CA ALA A 303 -15.33 -23.13 -19.88
C ALA A 303 -15.02 -24.47 -20.57
N GLY A 304 -16.06 -25.31 -20.66
CA GLY A 304 -15.96 -26.63 -21.30
C GLY A 304 -14.99 -27.59 -20.62
N ALA A 305 -14.59 -27.34 -19.37
CA ALA A 305 -13.55 -28.10 -18.65
C ALA A 305 -12.24 -28.24 -19.46
N ASN A 306 -11.95 -27.27 -20.31
CA ASN A 306 -10.79 -27.27 -21.18
C ASN A 306 -9.56 -26.75 -20.42
N SER A 307 -8.53 -27.57 -20.23
CA SER A 307 -7.30 -27.20 -19.53
C SER A 307 -6.26 -26.49 -20.39
N ALA A 308 -6.56 -26.10 -21.64
CA ALA A 308 -5.64 -25.36 -22.49
C ALA A 308 -5.39 -23.95 -21.95
N ASN A 309 -4.17 -23.42 -22.16
CA ASN A 309 -3.85 -22.03 -21.83
C ASN A 309 -4.75 -21.07 -22.62
N GLY A 310 -5.23 -20.03 -21.95
CA GLY A 310 -6.15 -19.06 -22.53
C GLY A 310 -7.62 -19.46 -22.44
N THR A 311 -7.94 -20.61 -21.83
CA THR A 311 -9.34 -21.03 -21.65
C THR A 311 -10.09 -20.02 -20.78
N ALA A 312 -11.28 -19.68 -21.23
CA ALA A 312 -12.16 -18.75 -20.56
C ALA A 312 -12.54 -19.21 -19.17
N VAL A 313 -12.50 -18.31 -18.19
CA VAL A 313 -13.13 -18.49 -16.89
C VAL A 313 -14.42 -17.69 -16.84
N GLN A 314 -15.49 -18.30 -16.37
CA GLN A 314 -16.85 -17.81 -16.45
C GLN A 314 -17.67 -18.16 -15.20
N LEU A 315 -18.90 -17.67 -15.12
CA LEU A 315 -19.90 -18.19 -14.20
C LEU A 315 -20.71 -19.29 -14.89
N TYR A 316 -21.01 -20.34 -14.15
CA TYR A 316 -21.89 -21.42 -14.60
C TYR A 316 -22.68 -22.03 -13.43
N ASP A 317 -23.77 -22.77 -13.73
CA ASP A 317 -24.45 -23.52 -12.70
C ASP A 317 -23.50 -24.45 -11.97
N CYS A 318 -23.56 -24.46 -10.64
CA CYS A 318 -22.71 -25.34 -9.85
C CYS A 318 -23.07 -26.83 -10.16
N ASN A 319 -22.15 -27.57 -10.74
CA ASN A 319 -22.34 -28.94 -11.20
C ASN A 319 -21.34 -29.93 -10.58
N GLY A 320 -20.44 -29.45 -9.71
CA GLY A 320 -19.50 -30.31 -8.96
C GLY A 320 -18.39 -30.95 -9.80
N THR A 321 -18.17 -30.49 -11.03
CA THR A 321 -17.09 -31.00 -11.90
C THR A 321 -15.72 -30.42 -11.52
N GLY A 322 -14.64 -31.03 -12.02
CA GLY A 322 -13.27 -30.51 -11.84
C GLY A 322 -13.04 -29.10 -12.41
N ALA A 323 -13.87 -28.66 -13.37
CA ALA A 323 -13.84 -27.30 -13.93
C ALA A 323 -14.26 -26.25 -12.90
N GLN A 324 -14.92 -26.64 -11.81
CA GLN A 324 -15.40 -25.78 -10.74
C GLN A 324 -14.71 -26.07 -9.40
N THR A 325 -13.76 -26.99 -9.40
CA THR A 325 -12.98 -27.33 -8.21
C THR A 325 -11.72 -26.50 -8.18
N TRP A 326 -11.74 -25.48 -7.35
CA TRP A 326 -10.62 -24.54 -7.16
C TRP A 326 -9.91 -24.84 -5.86
N THR A 327 -8.58 -24.82 -5.90
CA THR A 327 -7.72 -24.95 -4.72
C THR A 327 -6.95 -23.66 -4.52
N ALA A 328 -7.02 -23.09 -3.33
CA ALA A 328 -6.22 -21.96 -2.95
C ALA A 328 -4.80 -22.42 -2.61
N GLY A 329 -3.81 -21.97 -3.37
CA GLY A 329 -2.39 -22.21 -3.09
C GLY A 329 -1.88 -21.30 -1.96
N SER A 330 -0.93 -21.80 -1.17
CA SER A 330 -0.22 -20.98 -0.16
C SER A 330 0.58 -19.83 -0.79
N ASP A 331 0.84 -19.89 -2.08
CA ASP A 331 1.45 -18.87 -2.91
C ASP A 331 0.45 -17.79 -3.39
N GLY A 332 -0.81 -17.90 -2.98
CA GLY A 332 -1.87 -16.96 -3.35
C GLY A 332 -2.50 -17.21 -4.70
N THR A 333 -2.17 -18.30 -5.37
CA THR A 333 -2.84 -18.69 -6.62
C THR A 333 -4.17 -19.38 -6.35
N LEU A 334 -5.11 -19.27 -7.30
CA LEU A 334 -6.32 -20.09 -7.36
C LEU A 334 -6.16 -21.07 -8.52
N ARG A 335 -6.21 -22.37 -8.22
CA ARG A 335 -5.88 -23.42 -9.18
C ARG A 335 -7.07 -24.33 -9.48
N ALA A 336 -7.29 -24.59 -10.76
CA ALA A 336 -8.22 -25.61 -11.24
C ALA A 336 -7.59 -26.36 -12.43
N LEU A 337 -7.89 -27.63 -12.59
CA LEU A 337 -7.39 -28.47 -13.69
C LEU A 337 -5.86 -28.43 -13.85
N GLY A 338 -5.11 -28.26 -12.73
CA GLY A 338 -3.66 -28.20 -12.72
C GLY A 338 -3.06 -26.86 -13.17
N LYS A 339 -3.87 -25.82 -13.40
CA LYS A 339 -3.46 -24.49 -13.85
C LYS A 339 -3.98 -23.38 -12.93
N CYS A 340 -3.53 -22.15 -13.16
CA CYS A 340 -3.84 -20.98 -12.35
C CYS A 340 -4.89 -20.07 -12.99
N LEU A 341 -5.74 -19.44 -12.14
CA LEU A 341 -6.57 -18.30 -12.54
C LEU A 341 -5.66 -17.13 -12.85
N ASP A 342 -5.69 -16.62 -14.06
CA ASP A 342 -4.72 -15.68 -14.61
C ASP A 342 -5.41 -14.48 -15.26
N VAL A 343 -4.86 -13.28 -15.03
CA VAL A 343 -5.29 -12.06 -15.73
C VAL A 343 -4.60 -12.02 -17.09
N THR A 344 -5.38 -12.07 -18.16
CA THR A 344 -4.89 -12.15 -19.55
C THR A 344 -3.84 -11.08 -19.84
N ALA A 345 -2.67 -11.53 -20.33
CA ALA A 345 -1.53 -10.69 -20.71
C ALA A 345 -1.06 -9.73 -19.60
N ALA A 346 -1.25 -10.12 -18.35
CA ALA A 346 -0.93 -9.28 -17.17
C ALA A 346 -1.53 -7.88 -17.22
N GLY A 347 -2.66 -7.71 -17.91
CA GLY A 347 -3.33 -6.42 -18.09
C GLY A 347 -3.88 -5.86 -16.77
N THR A 348 -3.84 -4.54 -16.63
CA THR A 348 -4.30 -3.84 -15.42
C THR A 348 -5.56 -2.97 -15.67
N ALA A 349 -6.05 -2.90 -16.90
CA ALA A 349 -7.22 -2.09 -17.26
C ALA A 349 -8.53 -2.76 -16.82
N ASN A 350 -9.55 -1.94 -16.49
CA ASN A 350 -10.91 -2.43 -16.31
C ASN A 350 -11.39 -3.19 -17.54
N GLY A 351 -12.00 -4.35 -17.33
CA GLY A 351 -12.52 -5.20 -18.39
C GLY A 351 -11.51 -6.23 -18.94
N THR A 352 -10.25 -6.21 -18.44
CA THR A 352 -9.29 -7.28 -18.78
C THR A 352 -9.85 -8.61 -18.31
N LYS A 353 -9.93 -9.57 -19.23
CA LYS A 353 -10.53 -10.89 -18.94
C LYS A 353 -9.59 -11.76 -18.13
N VAL A 354 -10.17 -12.67 -17.37
CA VAL A 354 -9.40 -13.73 -16.72
C VAL A 354 -9.51 -15.03 -17.51
N GLN A 355 -8.50 -15.84 -17.39
CA GLN A 355 -8.30 -17.08 -18.12
C GLN A 355 -7.71 -18.16 -17.23
N LEU A 356 -7.70 -19.39 -17.71
CA LEU A 356 -6.89 -20.45 -17.16
C LEU A 356 -5.53 -20.45 -17.89
N TYR A 357 -4.41 -20.50 -17.14
CA TYR A 357 -3.08 -20.48 -17.71
C TYR A 357 -2.09 -21.31 -16.86
N ASP A 358 -0.97 -21.75 -17.47
CA ASP A 358 0.09 -22.41 -16.72
C ASP A 358 0.53 -21.55 -15.54
N CYS A 359 0.69 -22.16 -14.36
CA CYS A 359 1.18 -21.46 -13.20
C CYS A 359 2.64 -21.06 -13.44
N ASN A 360 2.90 -19.75 -13.53
CA ASN A 360 4.20 -19.18 -13.90
C ASN A 360 4.76 -18.22 -12.82
N GLY A 361 4.08 -18.09 -11.69
CA GLY A 361 4.53 -17.28 -10.55
C GLY A 361 4.44 -15.77 -10.73
N THR A 362 3.79 -15.29 -11.81
CA THR A 362 3.61 -13.85 -12.06
C THR A 362 2.49 -13.27 -11.20
N GLY A 363 2.52 -11.94 -11.00
CA GLY A 363 1.50 -11.21 -10.25
C GLY A 363 0.09 -11.30 -10.86
N SER A 364 -0.03 -11.62 -12.16
CA SER A 364 -1.32 -11.84 -12.83
C SER A 364 -2.08 -13.07 -12.31
N GLN A 365 -1.41 -13.96 -11.58
CA GLN A 365 -1.98 -15.20 -11.03
C GLN A 365 -2.22 -15.14 -9.52
N ILE A 366 -1.87 -14.01 -8.90
CA ILE A 366 -2.03 -13.82 -7.46
C ILE A 366 -3.40 -13.21 -7.16
N TRP A 367 -4.11 -13.81 -6.23
CA TRP A 367 -5.43 -13.38 -5.80
C TRP A 367 -5.50 -13.29 -4.28
N ARG A 368 -6.20 -12.26 -3.77
CA ARG A 368 -6.35 -12.00 -2.34
C ARG A 368 -7.82 -11.88 -1.98
N GLY A 369 -8.20 -12.45 -0.87
CA GLY A 369 -9.51 -12.21 -0.29
C GLY A 369 -9.57 -10.81 0.32
N GLY A 370 -10.54 -9.98 -0.07
CA GLY A 370 -10.92 -8.76 0.66
C GLY A 370 -11.83 -9.09 1.83
N GLY A 371 -11.81 -8.26 2.87
CA GLY A 371 -12.66 -8.41 4.05
C GLY A 371 -14.17 -8.28 3.76
N ASP A 372 -14.53 -7.84 2.58
CA ASP A 372 -15.88 -7.69 2.04
C ASP A 372 -16.31 -8.87 1.14
N GLY A 373 -15.49 -9.93 1.06
CA GLY A 373 -15.71 -11.08 0.19
C GLY A 373 -15.20 -10.88 -1.24
N SER A 374 -14.53 -9.78 -1.55
CA SER A 374 -13.91 -9.59 -2.86
C SER A 374 -12.69 -10.47 -3.06
N LEU A 375 -12.35 -10.76 -4.33
CA LEU A 375 -11.08 -11.35 -4.73
C LEU A 375 -10.29 -10.29 -5.52
N VAL A 376 -9.22 -9.81 -4.93
CA VAL A 376 -8.39 -8.74 -5.52
C VAL A 376 -7.15 -9.35 -6.17
N ASN A 377 -6.84 -8.91 -7.39
CA ASN A 377 -5.53 -9.14 -8.00
C ASN A 377 -4.59 -7.99 -7.60
N PRO A 378 -3.55 -8.22 -6.77
CA PRO A 378 -2.70 -7.14 -6.26
C PRO A 378 -1.95 -6.38 -7.35
N GLN A 379 -1.52 -7.06 -8.42
CA GLN A 379 -0.80 -6.41 -9.53
C GLN A 379 -1.62 -5.32 -10.20
N SER A 380 -2.91 -5.55 -10.38
CA SER A 380 -3.80 -4.57 -11.01
C SER A 380 -4.52 -3.65 -10.00
N GLY A 381 -4.52 -4.01 -8.70
CA GLY A 381 -5.34 -3.36 -7.68
C GLY A 381 -6.85 -3.50 -7.92
N LYS A 382 -7.29 -4.47 -8.73
CA LYS A 382 -8.68 -4.65 -9.14
C LYS A 382 -9.28 -5.95 -8.63
N CYS A 383 -10.61 -5.97 -8.54
CA CYS A 383 -11.40 -7.09 -8.09
C CYS A 383 -11.78 -8.02 -9.24
N LEU A 384 -11.82 -9.32 -8.97
CA LEU A 384 -12.50 -10.29 -9.84
C LEU A 384 -13.96 -9.92 -9.96
N ASP A 385 -14.46 -9.84 -11.18
CA ASP A 385 -15.74 -9.23 -11.51
C ASP A 385 -16.50 -10.08 -12.54
N ALA A 386 -17.79 -10.33 -12.28
CA ALA A 386 -18.65 -10.93 -13.27
C ALA A 386 -19.16 -9.82 -14.22
N THR A 387 -18.79 -9.94 -15.49
CA THR A 387 -19.06 -8.91 -16.53
C THR A 387 -20.53 -8.51 -16.55
N GLY A 388 -20.80 -7.20 -16.49
CA GLY A 388 -22.14 -6.64 -16.61
C GLY A 388 -23.07 -6.98 -15.44
N GLN A 389 -22.53 -7.39 -14.30
CA GLN A 389 -23.29 -7.82 -13.12
C GLN A 389 -24.25 -8.97 -13.43
N SER A 390 -23.95 -9.76 -14.45
CA SER A 390 -24.77 -10.86 -14.91
C SER A 390 -24.49 -12.14 -14.11
N SER A 391 -25.53 -12.89 -13.77
CA SER A 391 -25.46 -14.24 -13.21
C SER A 391 -25.80 -15.34 -14.23
N ALA A 392 -25.88 -15.00 -15.52
CA ALA A 392 -26.18 -15.98 -16.56
C ALA A 392 -25.01 -16.97 -16.75
N ASN A 393 -25.33 -18.20 -17.13
CA ASN A 393 -24.32 -19.17 -17.52
C ASN A 393 -23.50 -18.65 -18.70
N GLY A 394 -22.17 -18.79 -18.63
CA GLY A 394 -21.26 -18.27 -19.63
C GLY A 394 -20.83 -16.81 -19.42
N THR A 395 -21.31 -16.14 -18.34
CA THR A 395 -20.84 -14.78 -17.99
C THR A 395 -19.35 -14.82 -17.76
N ARG A 396 -18.57 -14.13 -18.59
CA ARG A 396 -17.11 -14.03 -18.50
C ARG A 396 -16.69 -13.30 -17.24
N LEU A 397 -15.64 -13.79 -16.63
CA LEU A 397 -14.99 -13.07 -15.53
C LEU A 397 -13.88 -12.14 -16.07
N GLN A 398 -13.67 -11.05 -15.37
CA GLN A 398 -12.72 -10.00 -15.69
C GLN A 398 -12.17 -9.39 -14.41
N ILE A 399 -11.23 -8.46 -14.53
CA ILE A 399 -10.88 -7.55 -13.46
C ILE A 399 -11.57 -6.19 -13.67
N TRP A 400 -12.02 -5.58 -12.58
CA TRP A 400 -12.65 -4.25 -12.59
C TRP A 400 -12.35 -3.51 -11.30
N SER A 401 -12.42 -2.16 -11.32
CA SER A 401 -12.28 -1.37 -10.09
C SER A 401 -13.20 -1.92 -8.99
N CYS A 402 -12.68 -2.10 -7.79
CA CYS A 402 -13.45 -2.66 -6.69
C CYS A 402 -14.57 -1.71 -6.28
N THR A 403 -15.80 -2.18 -6.31
CA THR A 403 -17.03 -1.41 -6.01
C THR A 403 -17.78 -1.97 -4.80
N GLY A 404 -17.42 -3.17 -4.32
CA GLY A 404 -18.17 -3.89 -3.28
C GLY A 404 -19.54 -4.41 -3.74
N SER A 405 -19.81 -4.41 -5.05
CA SER A 405 -21.08 -4.91 -5.62
C SER A 405 -21.14 -6.44 -5.63
N ALA A 406 -22.37 -6.99 -5.71
CA ALA A 406 -22.58 -8.44 -5.63
C ALA A 406 -21.84 -9.27 -6.69
N ASN A 407 -21.55 -8.69 -7.87
CA ASN A 407 -20.79 -9.33 -8.94
C ASN A 407 -19.26 -9.38 -8.69
N GLN A 408 -18.81 -8.82 -7.57
CA GLN A 408 -17.43 -8.86 -7.09
C GLN A 408 -17.29 -9.55 -5.74
N THR A 409 -18.39 -10.13 -5.22
CA THR A 409 -18.40 -10.84 -3.93
C THR A 409 -18.37 -12.35 -4.17
N TRP A 410 -17.40 -13.02 -3.54
CA TRP A 410 -17.09 -14.42 -3.75
C TRP A 410 -17.05 -15.19 -2.43
N THR A 411 -17.60 -16.38 -2.42
CA THR A 411 -17.44 -17.34 -1.32
C THR A 411 -16.43 -18.38 -1.75
N LEU A 412 -15.32 -18.45 -1.04
CA LEU A 412 -14.25 -19.41 -1.28
C LEU A 412 -14.56 -20.76 -0.61
N PRO A 413 -13.98 -21.88 -1.11
CA PRO A 413 -14.08 -23.16 -0.43
C PRO A 413 -13.38 -23.09 0.94
N SER A 414 -14.02 -23.66 1.96
CA SER A 414 -13.54 -23.74 3.34
C SER A 414 -12.58 -24.92 3.55
#